data_ec717a32db698e71c3698eff42be2129
#
_entry.id   ec717a32db698e71c3698eff42be2129
#
_cell.length_a   1.000
_cell.length_b   1.000
_cell.length_c   1.000
_cell.angle_alpha   90.00
_cell.angle_beta   90.00
_cell.angle_gamma   90.00
#
_symmetry.space_group_name_H-M   'P 1'
#
loop_
_entity.id
_entity.type
_entity.pdbx_description
1 polymer ?
#
loop_
_entity_poly.entity_id
_entity_poly.type
_entity_poly.pdbx_seq_one_letter_code
_entity_poly.pdbx_strand_id
1 'polypeptide(L)'
;MSALRVAALVPAYQAAATVGDVVRGTARVVTPVLVVDDGSTDDTAAVAERAGARVARQTPNAGKGAALVHGFRLLAADGCTHALTLDADGQHLPDEIPVLLATSAAHPGAIVVGVRKKAGHEIRTIARFGNWFADRIMTALAGRPLPDTQSGFRVYPLAETLALGAVGSRYDFETEILFRAARRGVEVVGVPVRVYYPPVAERVSHFRPWLDTLRIIRTVVRVLLPGPG
;
A
#
# COMPACT_ATOMS: atom_id res chain seq x y z
N MET A 1 16.34 0.87 -21.98
CA MET A 1 15.47 0.74 -20.79
C MET A 1 14.08 1.14 -21.23
N SER A 2 13.10 0.25 -21.10
CA SER A 2 11.69 0.60 -21.39
C SER A 2 11.21 1.66 -20.42
N ALA A 3 10.49 2.68 -20.92
CA ALA A 3 9.91 3.71 -20.08
C ALA A 3 8.92 3.08 -19.07
N LEU A 4 8.90 3.57 -17.83
CA LEU A 4 7.95 3.11 -16.80
C LEU A 4 6.52 3.48 -17.25
N ARG A 5 5.65 2.49 -17.33
CA ARG A 5 4.22 2.66 -17.55
C ARG A 5 3.53 2.52 -16.20
N VAL A 6 3.34 3.64 -15.52
CA VAL A 6 2.80 3.69 -14.17
C VAL A 6 1.32 4.01 -14.21
N ALA A 7 0.51 3.27 -13.45
CA ALA A 7 -0.86 3.61 -13.13
C ALA A 7 -1.02 3.72 -11.60
N ALA A 8 -1.97 4.54 -11.15
CA ALA A 8 -2.32 4.60 -9.74
C ALA A 8 -3.36 3.53 -9.39
N LEU A 9 -3.24 2.95 -8.19
CA LEU A 9 -4.15 1.96 -7.64
C LEU A 9 -4.58 2.39 -6.23
N VAL A 10 -5.88 2.55 -6.06
CA VAL A 10 -6.50 2.95 -4.78
C VAL A 10 -7.44 1.84 -4.32
N PRO A 11 -7.06 1.00 -3.34
CA PRO A 11 -8.00 0.10 -2.69
C PRO A 11 -8.95 0.92 -1.82
N ALA A 12 -10.26 0.73 -1.99
CA ALA A 12 -11.29 1.51 -1.30
C ALA A 12 -12.35 0.60 -0.67
N TYR A 13 -12.75 0.95 0.54
CA TYR A 13 -13.89 0.33 1.24
C TYR A 13 -14.54 1.36 2.15
N GLN A 14 -15.84 1.65 1.94
CA GLN A 14 -16.61 2.64 2.70
C GLN A 14 -15.90 4.02 2.74
N ALA A 15 -15.47 4.51 1.58
CA ALA A 15 -14.63 5.70 1.44
C ALA A 15 -15.28 6.81 0.61
N ALA A 16 -16.60 6.84 0.51
CA ALA A 16 -17.34 7.82 -0.31
C ALA A 16 -17.00 9.28 0.03
N ALA A 17 -16.65 9.57 1.29
CA ALA A 17 -16.31 10.91 1.73
C ALA A 17 -14.96 11.43 1.20
N THR A 18 -14.01 10.53 0.88
CA THR A 18 -12.61 10.91 0.62
C THR A 18 -12.09 10.46 -0.74
N VAL A 19 -12.59 9.33 -1.26
CA VAL A 19 -12.06 8.71 -2.48
C VAL A 19 -12.06 9.65 -3.69
N GLY A 20 -13.05 10.53 -3.82
CA GLY A 20 -13.15 11.49 -4.92
C GLY A 20 -11.99 12.49 -4.94
N ASP A 21 -11.59 13.01 -3.77
CA ASP A 21 -10.45 13.93 -3.66
C ASP A 21 -9.13 13.21 -3.89
N VAL A 22 -8.98 11.98 -3.38
CA VAL A 22 -7.80 11.13 -3.63
C VAL A 22 -7.64 10.89 -5.12
N VAL A 23 -8.71 10.51 -5.82
CA VAL A 23 -8.67 10.28 -7.28
C VAL A 23 -8.29 11.56 -8.03
N ARG A 24 -8.97 12.68 -7.77
CA ARG A 24 -8.67 13.96 -8.45
C ARG A 24 -7.24 14.44 -8.18
N GLY A 25 -6.79 14.35 -6.93
CA GLY A 25 -5.43 14.72 -6.56
C GLY A 25 -4.39 13.86 -7.27
N THR A 26 -4.57 12.55 -7.27
CA THR A 26 -3.66 11.59 -7.90
C THR A 26 -3.63 11.75 -9.41
N ALA A 27 -4.79 11.95 -10.06
CA ALA A 27 -4.90 12.07 -11.51
C ALA A 27 -4.17 13.30 -12.10
N ARG A 28 -3.86 14.30 -11.28
CA ARG A 28 -3.02 15.45 -11.69
C ARG A 28 -1.56 15.05 -11.94
N VAL A 29 -1.12 13.91 -11.40
CA VAL A 29 0.28 13.47 -11.45
C VAL A 29 0.43 12.14 -12.19
N VAL A 30 -0.49 11.19 -11.97
CA VAL A 30 -0.46 9.85 -12.56
C VAL A 30 -1.82 9.48 -13.13
N THR A 31 -1.82 9.06 -14.39
CA THR A 31 -3.00 8.49 -15.07
C THR A 31 -2.58 7.22 -15.80
N PRO A 32 -3.45 6.21 -15.89
CA PRO A 32 -4.81 6.14 -15.31
C PRO A 32 -4.82 5.91 -13.79
N VAL A 33 -5.96 6.19 -13.16
CA VAL A 33 -6.25 5.84 -11.77
C VAL A 33 -7.25 4.70 -11.76
N LEU A 34 -6.88 3.56 -11.16
CA LEU A 34 -7.76 2.43 -10.89
C LEU A 34 -8.16 2.45 -9.41
N VAL A 35 -9.44 2.45 -9.14
CA VAL A 35 -9.99 2.22 -7.81
C VAL A 35 -10.50 0.79 -7.75
N VAL A 36 -10.08 0.01 -6.76
CA VAL A 36 -10.67 -1.30 -6.45
C VAL A 36 -11.58 -1.13 -5.24
N ASP A 37 -12.88 -1.13 -5.50
CA ASP A 37 -13.92 -1.08 -4.47
C ASP A 37 -14.13 -2.48 -3.88
N ASP A 38 -13.69 -2.66 -2.66
CA ASP A 38 -13.72 -3.93 -1.92
C ASP A 38 -15.09 -4.19 -1.26
N GLY A 39 -16.17 -4.08 -2.05
CA GLY A 39 -17.51 -4.41 -1.62
C GLY A 39 -18.16 -3.35 -0.74
N SER A 40 -17.94 -2.07 -1.03
CA SER A 40 -18.61 -0.96 -0.33
C SER A 40 -20.12 -1.00 -0.52
N THR A 41 -20.84 -0.61 0.51
CA THR A 41 -22.30 -0.44 0.53
C THR A 41 -22.73 1.03 0.43
N ASP A 42 -21.76 1.94 0.54
CA ASP A 42 -21.95 3.38 0.32
C ASP A 42 -21.66 3.75 -1.16
N ASP A 43 -21.67 5.05 -1.47
CA ASP A 43 -21.45 5.58 -2.82
C ASP A 43 -19.96 5.59 -3.25
N THR A 44 -19.06 4.84 -2.59
CA THR A 44 -17.61 4.84 -2.88
C THR A 44 -17.33 4.66 -4.38
N ALA A 45 -17.87 3.63 -5.00
CA ALA A 45 -17.65 3.37 -6.43
C ALA A 45 -18.13 4.51 -7.33
N ALA A 46 -19.36 4.98 -7.11
CA ALA A 46 -19.95 6.06 -7.90
C ALA A 46 -19.20 7.40 -7.74
N VAL A 47 -18.69 7.69 -6.53
CA VAL A 47 -17.86 8.87 -6.27
C VAL A 47 -16.52 8.78 -7.00
N ALA A 48 -15.88 7.60 -6.98
CA ALA A 48 -14.63 7.37 -7.69
C ALA A 48 -14.77 7.51 -9.21
N GLU A 49 -15.83 6.93 -9.79
CA GLU A 49 -16.14 7.06 -11.22
C GLU A 49 -16.37 8.52 -11.62
N ARG A 50 -17.20 9.27 -10.87
CA ARG A 50 -17.41 10.70 -11.10
C ARG A 50 -16.14 11.53 -10.97
N ALA A 51 -15.17 11.07 -10.18
CA ALA A 51 -13.86 11.72 -10.05
C ALA A 51 -12.89 11.39 -11.20
N GLY A 52 -13.27 10.49 -12.12
CA GLY A 52 -12.49 10.12 -13.30
C GLY A 52 -11.67 8.83 -13.15
N ALA A 53 -11.90 8.05 -12.11
CA ALA A 53 -11.24 6.75 -11.97
C ALA A 53 -11.95 5.67 -12.80
N ARG A 54 -11.18 4.70 -13.28
CA ARG A 54 -11.72 3.38 -13.61
C ARG A 54 -12.01 2.64 -12.31
N VAL A 55 -13.17 2.05 -12.15
CA VAL A 55 -13.54 1.30 -10.95
C VAL A 55 -13.68 -0.18 -11.27
N ALA A 56 -13.02 -1.01 -10.45
CA ALA A 56 -13.23 -2.45 -10.40
C ALA A 56 -13.88 -2.80 -9.05
N ARG A 57 -15.02 -3.47 -9.08
CA ARG A 57 -15.73 -3.89 -7.85
C ARG A 57 -15.47 -5.35 -7.57
N GLN A 58 -15.20 -5.68 -6.31
CA GLN A 58 -15.18 -7.06 -5.83
C GLN A 58 -16.18 -7.25 -4.70
N THR A 59 -16.93 -8.34 -4.75
CA THR A 59 -17.97 -8.69 -3.76
C THR A 59 -17.90 -10.18 -3.52
N PRO A 60 -17.91 -10.62 -2.26
CA PRO A 60 -17.95 -9.82 -1.02
C PRO A 60 -16.62 -9.15 -0.70
N ASN A 61 -16.59 -8.28 0.36
CA ASN A 61 -15.34 -7.70 0.88
C ASN A 61 -14.32 -8.81 1.18
N ALA A 62 -13.17 -8.72 0.52
CA ALA A 62 -12.07 -9.68 0.65
C ALA A 62 -10.85 -9.10 1.39
N GLY A 63 -10.85 -7.81 1.63
CA GLY A 63 -9.83 -7.05 2.35
C GLY A 63 -8.82 -6.34 1.46
N LYS A 64 -8.16 -5.32 2.02
CA LYS A 64 -7.23 -4.42 1.32
C LYS A 64 -6.17 -5.16 0.50
N GLY A 65 -5.55 -6.20 1.06
CA GLY A 65 -4.54 -6.99 0.36
C GLY A 65 -5.10 -7.70 -0.88
N ALA A 66 -6.31 -8.26 -0.78
CA ALA A 66 -6.98 -8.88 -1.92
C ALA A 66 -7.31 -7.84 -3.00
N ALA A 67 -7.78 -6.64 -2.61
CA ALA A 67 -8.04 -5.53 -3.52
C ALA A 67 -6.77 -5.07 -4.24
N LEU A 68 -5.64 -4.99 -3.53
CA LEU A 68 -4.34 -4.66 -4.13
C LEU A 68 -3.91 -5.71 -5.16
N VAL A 69 -3.95 -7.01 -4.82
CA VAL A 69 -3.58 -8.10 -5.75
C VAL A 69 -4.49 -8.11 -6.97
N HIS A 70 -5.80 -7.89 -6.79
CA HIS A 70 -6.75 -7.77 -7.90
C HIS A 70 -6.36 -6.60 -8.81
N GLY A 71 -6.13 -5.41 -8.24
CA GLY A 71 -5.70 -4.23 -8.99
C GLY A 71 -4.37 -4.42 -9.72
N PHE A 72 -3.37 -5.05 -9.10
CA PHE A 72 -2.09 -5.36 -9.74
C PHE A 72 -2.26 -6.24 -10.97
N ARG A 73 -3.12 -7.27 -10.90
CA ARG A 73 -3.41 -8.14 -12.06
C ARG A 73 -4.08 -7.39 -13.19
N LEU A 74 -5.06 -6.53 -12.87
CA LEU A 74 -5.73 -5.69 -13.87
C LEU A 74 -4.75 -4.75 -14.57
N LEU A 75 -3.93 -4.03 -13.78
CA LEU A 75 -2.95 -3.10 -14.34
C LEU A 75 -1.86 -3.81 -15.16
N ALA A 76 -1.41 -4.98 -14.73
CA ALA A 76 -0.46 -5.79 -15.50
C ALA A 76 -1.08 -6.26 -16.83
N ALA A 77 -2.35 -6.68 -16.84
CA ALA A 77 -3.08 -7.05 -18.05
C ALA A 77 -3.25 -5.85 -19.01
N ASP A 78 -3.41 -4.64 -18.49
CA ASP A 78 -3.44 -3.39 -19.28
C ASP A 78 -2.02 -3.00 -19.79
N GLY A 79 -1.00 -3.79 -19.46
CA GLY A 79 0.39 -3.60 -19.86
C GLY A 79 1.11 -2.52 -19.06
N CYS A 80 0.61 -2.09 -17.89
CA CYS A 80 1.39 -1.27 -16.98
C CYS A 80 2.59 -2.07 -16.44
N THR A 81 3.69 -1.39 -16.20
CA THR A 81 4.89 -1.98 -15.59
C THR A 81 4.93 -1.78 -14.09
N HIS A 82 4.33 -0.70 -13.62
CA HIS A 82 4.34 -0.31 -12.21
C HIS A 82 2.97 0.15 -11.73
N ALA A 83 2.70 -0.07 -10.46
CA ALA A 83 1.53 0.46 -9.77
C ALA A 83 1.97 1.39 -8.63
N LEU A 84 1.50 2.64 -8.64
CA LEU A 84 1.56 3.54 -7.50
C LEU A 84 0.32 3.30 -6.64
N THR A 85 0.50 2.90 -5.38
CA THR A 85 -0.62 2.70 -4.44
C THR A 85 -0.78 3.86 -3.49
N LEU A 86 -2.05 4.20 -3.19
CA LEU A 86 -2.44 5.18 -2.17
C LEU A 86 -3.67 4.66 -1.43
N ASP A 87 -3.80 5.03 -0.16
CA ASP A 87 -5.02 4.74 0.60
C ASP A 87 -6.15 5.73 0.23
N ALA A 88 -7.39 5.27 0.30
CA ALA A 88 -8.57 6.07 -0.03
C ALA A 88 -8.95 7.11 1.06
N ASP A 89 -8.20 7.18 2.17
CA ASP A 89 -8.49 8.02 3.34
C ASP A 89 -7.99 9.47 3.23
N GLY A 90 -7.27 9.79 2.15
CA GLY A 90 -6.73 11.13 1.89
C GLY A 90 -5.50 11.53 2.72
N GLN A 91 -4.90 10.60 3.46
CA GLN A 91 -3.69 10.91 4.25
C GLN A 91 -2.43 11.05 3.38
N HIS A 92 -2.38 10.40 2.24
CA HIS A 92 -1.26 10.48 1.31
C HIS A 92 -1.39 11.72 0.41
N LEU A 93 -0.36 12.59 0.48
CA LEU A 93 -0.35 13.85 -0.28
C LEU A 93 0.06 13.59 -1.74
N PRO A 94 -0.75 13.99 -2.74
CA PRO A 94 -0.39 13.86 -4.15
C PRO A 94 0.93 14.54 -4.52
N ASP A 95 1.30 15.62 -3.84
CA ASP A 95 2.56 16.35 -4.04
C ASP A 95 3.81 15.51 -3.73
N GLU A 96 3.66 14.41 -3.00
CA GLU A 96 4.75 13.49 -2.70
C GLU A 96 4.89 12.36 -3.77
N ILE A 97 3.96 12.24 -4.71
CA ILE A 97 4.02 11.24 -5.79
C ILE A 97 5.30 11.40 -6.64
N PRO A 98 5.71 12.60 -7.07
CA PRO A 98 6.86 12.74 -7.96
C PRO A 98 8.16 12.16 -7.39
N VAL A 99 8.40 12.26 -6.08
CA VAL A 99 9.63 11.71 -5.48
C VAL A 99 9.62 10.18 -5.45
N LEU A 100 8.46 9.53 -5.26
CA LEU A 100 8.35 8.07 -5.36
C LEU A 100 8.59 7.60 -6.80
N LEU A 101 8.01 8.29 -7.79
CA LEU A 101 8.19 7.96 -9.19
C LEU A 101 9.63 8.15 -9.66
N ALA A 102 10.29 9.23 -9.26
CA ALA A 102 11.69 9.47 -9.56
C ALA A 102 12.59 8.38 -8.97
N THR A 103 12.32 7.95 -7.73
CA THR A 103 13.04 6.85 -7.09
C THR A 103 12.78 5.53 -7.80
N SER A 104 11.52 5.25 -8.19
CA SER A 104 11.19 4.04 -8.94
C SER A 104 11.85 4.03 -10.33
N ALA A 105 11.99 5.17 -10.98
CA ALA A 105 12.71 5.27 -12.25
C ALA A 105 14.22 4.99 -12.10
N ALA A 106 14.82 5.36 -10.97
CA ALA A 106 16.21 5.06 -10.65
C ALA A 106 16.40 3.57 -10.23
N HIS A 107 15.37 2.94 -9.68
CA HIS A 107 15.37 1.57 -9.18
C HIS A 107 14.17 0.77 -9.74
N PRO A 108 14.14 0.46 -11.06
CA PRO A 108 12.93 -0.04 -11.72
C PRO A 108 12.49 -1.44 -11.28
N GLY A 109 13.35 -2.23 -10.65
CA GLY A 109 13.01 -3.54 -10.08
C GLY A 109 12.71 -3.49 -8.56
N ALA A 110 12.76 -2.31 -7.93
CA ALA A 110 12.59 -2.16 -6.50
C ALA A 110 11.13 -1.83 -6.11
N ILE A 111 10.71 -2.30 -4.96
CA ILE A 111 9.52 -1.77 -4.29
C ILE A 111 9.91 -0.47 -3.58
N VAL A 112 9.35 0.66 -4.01
CA VAL A 112 9.59 1.97 -3.38
C VAL A 112 8.51 2.23 -2.34
N VAL A 113 8.92 2.56 -1.11
CA VAL A 113 8.03 2.78 0.03
C VAL A 113 8.15 4.21 0.51
N GLY A 114 7.03 4.93 0.55
CA GLY A 114 6.94 6.23 1.21
C GLY A 114 7.03 6.07 2.72
N VAL A 115 8.17 6.50 3.28
CA VAL A 115 8.44 6.46 4.73
C VAL A 115 7.87 7.71 5.37
N ARG A 116 6.88 7.54 6.22
CA ARG A 116 6.21 8.65 6.90
C ARG A 116 7.16 9.37 7.84
N LYS A 117 7.41 10.65 7.57
CA LYS A 117 8.12 11.50 8.54
C LYS A 117 7.27 11.59 9.79
N LYS A 118 7.76 11.06 10.90
CA LYS A 118 7.10 11.18 12.21
C LYS A 118 7.14 12.64 12.62
N ALA A 119 6.10 13.41 12.26
CA ALA A 119 5.93 14.77 12.76
C ALA A 119 5.78 14.71 14.29
N GLY A 120 6.53 15.57 14.99
CA GLY A 120 6.60 15.57 16.45
C GLY A 120 5.23 15.82 17.10
N HIS A 121 5.05 15.28 18.28
CA HIS A 121 4.15 15.58 19.40
C HIS A 121 2.87 14.77 19.61
N GLU A 122 2.30 14.00 18.69
CA GLU A 122 1.01 13.37 19.03
C GLU A 122 0.94 11.82 18.98
N ILE A 123 2.05 11.13 18.78
CA ILE A 123 2.04 9.67 18.90
C ILE A 123 2.38 9.32 20.35
N ARG A 124 1.41 8.75 21.09
CA ARG A 124 1.62 8.26 22.45
C ARG A 124 2.90 7.43 22.50
N THR A 125 3.77 7.72 23.46
CA THR A 125 5.12 7.12 23.60
C THR A 125 5.10 5.58 23.53
N ILE A 126 4.05 4.95 24.05
CA ILE A 126 3.84 3.49 24.02
C ILE A 126 3.65 2.97 22.58
N ALA A 127 2.89 3.68 21.73
CA ALA A 127 2.70 3.30 20.32
C ALA A 127 4.00 3.46 19.50
N ARG A 128 4.82 4.48 19.83
CA ARG A 128 6.15 4.67 19.21
C ARG A 128 7.10 3.53 19.54
N PHE A 129 7.12 3.07 20.79
CA PHE A 129 7.98 1.97 21.24
C PHE A 129 7.54 0.65 20.59
N GLY A 130 6.23 0.38 20.55
CA GLY A 130 5.68 -0.83 19.91
C GLY A 130 6.00 -0.90 18.42
N ASN A 131 5.82 0.20 17.69
CA ASN A 131 6.15 0.27 16.26
C ASN A 131 7.66 0.13 16.01
N TRP A 132 8.51 0.80 16.81
CA TRP A 132 9.96 0.68 16.70
C TRP A 132 10.44 -0.75 16.97
N PHE A 133 9.90 -1.39 18.00
CA PHE A 133 10.24 -2.77 18.35
C PHE A 133 9.79 -3.75 17.26
N ALA A 134 8.58 -3.57 16.71
CA ALA A 134 8.08 -4.34 15.57
C ALA A 134 8.98 -4.16 14.34
N ASP A 135 9.34 -2.94 13.98
CA ASP A 135 10.22 -2.64 12.85
C ASP A 135 11.60 -3.29 13.02
N ARG A 136 12.17 -3.32 14.25
CA ARG A 136 13.46 -3.99 14.50
C ARG A 136 13.38 -5.51 14.41
N ILE A 137 12.32 -6.10 14.98
CA ILE A 137 12.09 -7.55 14.83
C ILE A 137 11.90 -7.88 13.35
N MET A 138 11.09 -7.12 12.66
CA MET A 138 10.82 -7.29 11.23
C MET A 138 12.11 -7.21 10.41
N THR A 139 12.97 -6.21 10.67
CA THR A 139 14.29 -6.07 10.04
C THR A 139 15.18 -7.27 10.33
N ALA A 140 15.27 -7.71 11.59
CA ALA A 140 16.09 -8.86 11.97
C ALA A 140 15.63 -10.15 11.29
N LEU A 141 14.31 -10.38 11.22
CA LEU A 141 13.72 -11.55 10.59
C LEU A 141 13.82 -11.52 9.05
N ALA A 142 13.79 -10.35 8.45
CA ALA A 142 13.96 -10.18 7.00
C ALA A 142 15.43 -10.25 6.55
N GLY A 143 16.40 -10.13 7.48
CA GLY A 143 17.83 -10.06 7.20
C GLY A 143 18.28 -8.78 6.50
N ARG A 144 17.38 -7.81 6.30
CA ARG A 144 17.61 -6.51 5.65
C ARG A 144 16.72 -5.45 6.28
N PRO A 145 17.13 -4.17 6.31
CA PRO A 145 16.27 -3.08 6.75
C PRO A 145 15.01 -3.01 5.89
N LEU A 146 13.84 -3.00 6.54
CA LEU A 146 12.56 -2.78 5.89
C LEU A 146 12.06 -1.39 6.27
N PRO A 147 11.83 -0.49 5.30
CA PRO A 147 11.26 0.82 5.57
C PRO A 147 9.76 0.67 5.86
N ASP A 148 9.21 1.51 6.71
CA ASP A 148 7.79 1.67 7.07
C ASP A 148 6.83 0.59 6.55
N THR A 149 6.85 -0.59 7.19
CA THR A 149 6.11 -1.79 6.73
C THR A 149 4.59 -1.61 6.68
N GLN A 150 4.07 -0.54 7.28
CA GLN A 150 2.64 -0.25 7.34
C GLN A 150 2.20 0.90 6.42
N SER A 151 3.13 1.53 5.70
CA SER A 151 2.76 2.57 4.73
C SER A 151 2.10 1.94 3.52
N GLY A 152 0.93 2.43 3.11
CA GLY A 152 0.26 2.05 1.86
C GLY A 152 0.71 2.89 0.65
N PHE A 153 1.56 3.90 0.85
CA PHE A 153 2.06 4.78 -0.20
C PHE A 153 3.33 4.20 -0.83
N ARG A 154 3.18 3.49 -1.93
CA ARG A 154 4.26 2.70 -2.54
C ARG A 154 4.22 2.73 -4.05
N VAL A 155 5.37 2.44 -4.68
CA VAL A 155 5.43 2.06 -6.10
C VAL A 155 5.91 0.61 -6.18
N TYR A 156 5.13 -0.20 -6.86
CA TYR A 156 5.39 -1.62 -7.04
C TYR A 156 5.76 -1.94 -8.49
N PRO A 157 6.89 -2.59 -8.77
CA PRO A 157 7.13 -3.22 -10.06
C PRO A 157 6.22 -4.45 -10.17
N LEU A 158 5.27 -4.43 -11.13
CA LEU A 158 4.16 -5.39 -11.16
C LEU A 158 4.61 -6.83 -11.41
N ALA A 159 5.57 -7.05 -12.30
CA ALA A 159 6.04 -8.39 -12.61
C ALA A 159 6.69 -9.05 -11.39
N GLU A 160 7.62 -8.37 -10.73
CA GLU A 160 8.30 -8.83 -9.52
C GLU A 160 7.31 -9.02 -8.39
N THR A 161 6.41 -8.05 -8.19
CA THR A 161 5.43 -8.06 -7.11
C THR A 161 4.49 -9.26 -7.22
N LEU A 162 3.95 -9.53 -8.41
CA LEU A 162 3.08 -10.68 -8.65
C LEU A 162 3.82 -12.01 -8.50
N ALA A 163 5.10 -12.07 -8.93
CA ALA A 163 5.95 -13.24 -8.76
C ALA A 163 6.26 -13.57 -7.30
N LEU A 164 6.22 -12.59 -6.39
CA LEU A 164 6.41 -12.83 -4.95
C LEU A 164 5.30 -13.69 -4.34
N GLY A 165 4.10 -13.72 -4.92
CA GLY A 165 3.02 -14.61 -4.52
C GLY A 165 2.52 -14.33 -3.09
N ALA A 166 2.43 -13.07 -2.67
CA ALA A 166 1.85 -12.71 -1.38
C ALA A 166 0.36 -13.09 -1.34
N VAL A 167 -0.07 -13.63 -0.21
CA VAL A 167 -1.42 -14.17 0.01
C VAL A 167 -2.18 -13.48 1.13
N GLY A 168 -1.56 -12.52 1.84
CA GLY A 168 -2.22 -11.69 2.83
C GLY A 168 -3.40 -10.96 2.20
N SER A 169 -4.57 -11.04 2.83
CA SER A 169 -5.79 -10.46 2.24
C SER A 169 -6.15 -9.11 2.85
N ARG A 170 -5.60 -8.76 3.99
CA ARG A 170 -5.90 -7.52 4.73
C ARG A 170 -4.63 -6.67 4.91
N TYR A 171 -4.46 -6.03 6.04
CA TYR A 171 -3.29 -5.20 6.39
C TYR A 171 -1.98 -6.01 6.54
N ASP A 172 -2.06 -7.32 6.64
CA ASP A 172 -0.93 -8.23 6.66
C ASP A 172 -0.21 -8.32 5.30
N PHE A 173 -0.91 -8.05 4.19
CA PHE A 173 -0.34 -8.04 2.86
C PHE A 173 0.86 -7.08 2.74
N GLU A 174 0.73 -5.85 3.25
CA GLU A 174 1.75 -4.80 3.14
C GLU A 174 3.05 -5.17 3.85
N THR A 175 2.95 -5.92 4.93
CA THR A 175 4.11 -6.49 5.62
C THR A 175 4.63 -7.72 4.89
N GLU A 176 3.75 -8.66 4.49
CA GLU A 176 4.12 -9.89 3.81
C GLU A 176 4.93 -9.63 2.53
N ILE A 177 4.46 -8.70 1.71
CA ILE A 177 5.09 -8.42 0.42
C ILE A 177 6.54 -7.93 0.58
N LEU A 178 6.82 -7.08 1.57
CA LEU A 178 8.17 -6.61 1.86
C LEU A 178 9.07 -7.73 2.40
N PHE A 179 8.54 -8.62 3.24
CA PHE A 179 9.25 -9.79 3.71
C PHE A 179 9.63 -10.74 2.58
N ARG A 180 8.68 -11.02 1.69
CA ARG A 180 8.92 -11.87 0.52
C ARG A 180 9.93 -11.22 -0.42
N ALA A 181 9.84 -9.91 -0.64
CA ALA A 181 10.81 -9.14 -1.41
C ALA A 181 12.22 -9.28 -0.85
N ALA A 182 12.39 -9.03 0.44
CA ALA A 182 13.69 -9.14 1.11
C ALA A 182 14.30 -10.54 0.97
N ARG A 183 13.50 -11.59 1.16
CA ARG A 183 13.96 -13.00 1.04
C ARG A 183 14.29 -13.43 -0.37
N ARG A 184 13.63 -12.86 -1.38
CA ARG A 184 13.88 -13.18 -2.80
C ARG A 184 14.85 -12.23 -3.49
N GLY A 185 15.50 -11.33 -2.72
CA GLY A 185 16.48 -10.40 -3.25
C GLY A 185 15.91 -9.23 -4.03
N VAL A 186 14.58 -9.02 -4.00
CA VAL A 186 13.97 -7.82 -4.55
C VAL A 186 14.33 -6.64 -3.65
N GLU A 187 14.84 -5.58 -4.26
CA GLU A 187 15.23 -4.37 -3.53
C GLU A 187 14.00 -3.66 -2.96
N VAL A 188 14.13 -3.11 -1.75
CA VAL A 188 13.12 -2.25 -1.12
C VAL A 188 13.75 -0.92 -0.75
N VAL A 189 13.28 0.16 -1.34
CA VAL A 189 13.83 1.52 -1.18
C VAL A 189 12.84 2.39 -0.42
N GLY A 190 13.29 2.99 0.68
CA GLY A 190 12.49 3.92 1.46
C GLY A 190 12.71 5.37 1.04
N VAL A 191 11.63 6.13 0.85
CA VAL A 191 11.66 7.56 0.51
C VAL A 191 10.90 8.34 1.57
N PRO A 192 11.51 9.34 2.23
CA PRO A 192 10.80 10.15 3.21
C PRO A 192 9.68 10.96 2.56
N VAL A 193 8.44 10.82 3.07
CA VAL A 193 7.26 11.53 2.58
C VAL A 193 6.54 12.23 3.72
N ARG A 194 5.85 13.32 3.39
CA ARG A 194 4.90 13.97 4.28
C ARG A 194 3.56 13.26 4.18
N VAL A 195 2.83 13.23 5.28
CA VAL A 195 1.46 12.71 5.32
C VAL A 195 0.57 13.71 6.05
N TYR A 196 -0.68 13.77 5.67
CA TYR A 196 -1.70 14.53 6.37
C TYR A 196 -2.32 13.66 7.46
N TYR A 197 -2.35 14.18 8.67
CA TYR A 197 -3.05 13.55 9.78
C TYR A 197 -4.30 14.38 10.11
N PRO A 198 -5.50 13.94 9.70
CA PRO A 198 -6.72 14.64 10.07
C PRO A 198 -6.88 14.65 11.60
N PRO A 199 -7.65 15.60 12.18
CA PRO A 199 -8.02 15.61 13.57
C PRO A 199 -8.55 14.25 14.02
N VAL A 200 -8.28 13.85 15.27
CA VAL A 200 -8.63 12.51 15.79
C VAL A 200 -10.11 12.15 15.57
N ALA A 201 -11.00 13.14 15.67
CA ALA A 201 -12.45 12.98 15.48
C ALA A 201 -12.85 12.64 14.02
N GLU A 202 -11.99 12.93 13.04
CA GLU A 202 -12.25 12.75 11.61
C GLU A 202 -11.55 11.51 11.03
N ARG A 203 -10.73 10.82 11.86
CA ARG A 203 -9.98 9.65 11.40
C ARG A 203 -10.88 8.44 11.26
N VAL A 204 -11.09 7.99 10.05
CA VAL A 204 -11.73 6.70 9.76
C VAL A 204 -10.63 5.65 9.63
N SER A 205 -10.58 4.71 10.58
CA SER A 205 -9.62 3.59 10.53
C SER A 205 -10.37 2.28 10.69
N HIS A 206 -10.21 1.39 9.72
CA HIS A 206 -10.73 0.03 9.75
C HIS A 206 -9.72 -0.97 10.35
N PHE A 207 -8.56 -0.50 10.80
CA PHE A 207 -7.53 -1.31 11.46
C PHE A 207 -7.99 -1.72 12.87
N ARG A 208 -7.99 -3.04 13.12
CA ARG A 208 -8.31 -3.63 14.44
C ARG A 208 -7.01 -4.02 15.16
N PRO A 209 -6.52 -3.22 16.14
CA PRO A 209 -5.14 -3.33 16.64
C PRO A 209 -4.73 -4.75 17.04
N TRP A 210 -5.54 -5.47 17.81
CA TRP A 210 -5.21 -6.81 18.27
C TRP A 210 -5.30 -7.88 17.18
N LEU A 211 -6.39 -7.87 16.40
CA LEU A 211 -6.63 -8.88 15.37
C LEU A 211 -5.66 -8.75 14.20
N ASP A 212 -5.41 -7.53 13.76
CA ASP A 212 -4.53 -7.31 12.62
C ASP A 212 -3.07 -7.49 13.02
N THR A 213 -2.66 -7.14 14.25
CA THR A 213 -1.33 -7.47 14.77
C THR A 213 -1.10 -8.99 14.84
N LEU A 214 -2.06 -9.77 15.35
CA LEU A 214 -1.95 -11.23 15.36
C LEU A 214 -1.87 -11.81 13.94
N ARG A 215 -2.61 -11.25 12.98
CA ARG A 215 -2.53 -11.66 11.57
C ARG A 215 -1.14 -11.37 11.00
N ILE A 216 -0.59 -10.18 11.25
CA ILE A 216 0.76 -9.81 10.81
C ILE A 216 1.78 -10.80 11.38
N ILE A 217 1.74 -11.09 12.68
CA ILE A 217 2.66 -12.06 13.31
C ILE A 217 2.52 -13.44 12.65
N ARG A 218 1.29 -13.94 12.49
CA ARG A 218 1.05 -15.24 11.84
C ARG A 218 1.56 -15.26 10.40
N THR A 219 1.38 -14.18 9.66
CA THR A 219 1.84 -14.06 8.27
C THR A 219 3.36 -14.07 8.20
N VAL A 220 4.04 -13.34 9.09
CA VAL A 220 5.50 -13.35 9.18
C VAL A 220 6.02 -14.75 9.51
N VAL A 221 5.43 -15.42 10.50
CA VAL A 221 5.80 -16.80 10.85
C VAL A 221 5.62 -17.73 9.66
N ARG A 222 4.51 -17.62 8.91
CA ARG A 222 4.26 -18.42 7.69
C ARG A 222 5.32 -18.18 6.61
N VAL A 223 5.77 -16.95 6.41
CA VAL A 223 6.81 -16.64 5.42
C VAL A 223 8.19 -17.12 5.87
N LEU A 224 8.43 -17.21 7.19
CA LEU A 224 9.69 -17.67 7.75
C LEU A 224 9.81 -19.20 7.79
N LEU A 225 8.71 -19.91 8.00
CA LEU A 225 8.72 -21.36 7.99
C LEU A 225 8.76 -21.84 6.52
N PRO A 226 9.63 -22.82 6.21
CA PRO A 226 9.57 -23.49 4.91
C PRO A 226 8.20 -24.13 4.78
N GLY A 227 7.43 -23.73 3.76
CA GLY A 227 6.21 -24.44 3.42
C GLY A 227 6.53 -25.92 3.14
N PRO A 228 5.59 -26.85 3.37
CA PRO A 228 5.73 -28.20 2.85
C PRO A 228 5.92 -28.06 1.33
N GLY A 229 7.04 -28.63 0.84
CA GLY A 229 7.43 -28.65 -0.56
C GLY A 229 6.38 -29.34 -1.46
#